data_9095eb307bc28f2aaf07edc894a8cacb
#
_entry.id   9095eb307bc28f2aaf07edc894a8cacb
#
_cell.length_a   1.000
_cell.length_b   1.000
_cell.length_c   1.000
_cell.angle_alpha   90.00
_cell.angle_beta   90.00
_cell.angle_gamma   90.00
#
_symmetry.space_group_name_H-M   'P 1'
#
loop_
_entity.id
_entity.type
_entity.pdbx_description
1 polymer ?
#
loop_
_entity_poly.entity_id
_entity_poly.type
_entity_poly.pdbx_seq_one_letter_code
_entity_poly.pdbx_strand_id
1 'polypeptide(L)'
;MFKYRFWLGIFGLFLMIAISVPVMAGAPTERIKETTDKIIAIVSDPALKSPDKKAERKRLIRQAIDERFNWEEMSRRTLARHWRERTEEEKKEFIELYGKLLERTYLDKVEGYSGEKVIYENEQVDNNYGVVQVKIVTQQQTEIPTEYRLKRQGEDWLVYDISIEGVSLINNYRSQFNSIILRSSYGELIKKLKEKVAEN
;
A
#
# COMPACT_ATOMS: atom_id res chain seq x y z
N MET A 1 3.62 -77.15 38.05
CA MET A 1 3.94 -76.99 36.61
C MET A 1 3.19 -75.73 36.12
N PHE A 2 3.75 -74.50 36.28
CA PHE A 2 3.17 -73.25 35.96
C PHE A 2 3.88 -72.65 34.74
N LYS A 3 3.12 -72.41 33.63
CA LYS A 3 3.61 -71.79 32.43
C LYS A 3 3.23 -70.29 32.53
N TYR A 4 4.22 -69.36 32.67
CA TYR A 4 4.06 -67.93 32.54
C TYR A 4 4.12 -67.55 31.06
N ARG A 5 3.02 -67.02 30.53
CA ARG A 5 2.99 -66.39 29.19
C ARG A 5 3.39 -64.91 29.36
N PHE A 6 4.54 -64.56 28.79
CA PHE A 6 5.04 -63.19 28.67
C PHE A 6 4.25 -62.48 27.62
N TRP A 7 3.57 -61.42 28.03
CA TRP A 7 2.89 -60.49 27.13
C TRP A 7 3.85 -59.30 26.88
N LEU A 8 4.47 -59.22 25.70
CA LEU A 8 5.25 -58.07 25.21
C LEU A 8 4.27 -56.99 24.71
N GLY A 9 4.07 -55.97 25.52
CA GLY A 9 3.39 -54.75 25.11
C GLY A 9 4.31 -53.91 24.23
N ILE A 10 3.98 -53.83 22.95
CA ILE A 10 4.64 -52.88 22.02
C ILE A 10 4.11 -51.51 22.31
N PHE A 11 4.90 -50.68 22.99
CA PHE A 11 4.65 -49.23 23.16
C PHE A 11 5.06 -48.54 21.86
N GLY A 12 4.10 -48.30 20.97
CA GLY A 12 4.32 -47.50 19.76
C GLY A 12 4.58 -46.06 20.12
N LEU A 13 5.84 -45.64 20.05
CA LEU A 13 6.24 -44.22 20.16
C LEU A 13 5.79 -43.48 18.91
N PHE A 14 4.65 -42.80 18.99
CA PHE A 14 4.19 -41.90 17.94
C PHE A 14 5.10 -40.62 17.94
N LEU A 15 6.12 -40.63 17.08
CA LEU A 15 6.97 -39.49 16.84
C LEU A 15 6.15 -38.43 16.07
N MET A 16 5.55 -37.47 16.76
CA MET A 16 4.97 -36.28 16.11
C MET A 16 6.09 -35.45 15.47
N ILE A 17 6.28 -35.64 14.18
CA ILE A 17 7.12 -34.77 13.38
C ILE A 17 6.36 -33.44 13.28
N ALA A 18 6.74 -32.44 14.09
CA ALA A 18 6.32 -31.08 13.92
C ALA A 18 6.92 -30.57 12.61
N ILE A 19 6.12 -30.59 11.54
CA ILE A 19 6.46 -29.93 10.29
C ILE A 19 6.41 -28.43 10.59
N SER A 20 7.56 -27.83 10.90
CA SER A 20 7.71 -26.38 10.89
C SER A 20 7.56 -25.93 9.45
N VAL A 21 6.36 -25.47 9.08
CA VAL A 21 6.14 -24.72 7.84
C VAL A 21 7.02 -23.47 7.96
N PRO A 22 7.96 -23.22 7.04
CA PRO A 22 8.69 -21.97 7.06
C PRO A 22 7.63 -20.85 6.96
N VAL A 23 7.59 -19.96 7.96
CA VAL A 23 6.87 -18.71 7.86
C VAL A 23 7.60 -17.95 6.77
N MET A 24 7.09 -18.05 5.54
CA MET A 24 7.53 -17.19 4.44
C MET A 24 7.34 -15.75 4.90
N ALA A 25 8.35 -14.92 4.75
CA ALA A 25 8.24 -13.48 4.93
C ALA A 25 6.90 -13.05 4.33
N GLY A 26 6.08 -12.34 5.12
CA GLY A 26 4.67 -12.19 4.83
C GLY A 26 4.42 -11.63 3.44
N ALA A 27 3.46 -12.15 2.74
CA ALA A 27 3.10 -11.71 1.40
C ALA A 27 2.88 -10.18 1.27
N PRO A 28 2.31 -9.43 2.26
CA PRO A 28 2.23 -7.97 2.21
C PRO A 28 3.57 -7.27 2.05
N THR A 29 4.60 -7.65 2.82
CA THR A 29 5.94 -7.04 2.75
C THR A 29 6.59 -7.30 1.40
N GLU A 30 6.51 -8.52 0.89
CA GLU A 30 7.05 -8.85 -0.44
C GLU A 30 6.41 -7.99 -1.54
N ARG A 31 5.09 -7.77 -1.48
CA ARG A 31 4.37 -6.94 -2.45
C ARG A 31 4.79 -5.46 -2.39
N ILE A 32 5.00 -4.92 -1.20
CA ILE A 32 5.53 -3.55 -1.04
C ILE A 32 6.96 -3.48 -1.56
N LYS A 33 7.79 -4.48 -1.25
CA LYS A 33 9.17 -4.55 -1.69
C LYS A 33 9.28 -4.61 -3.22
N GLU A 34 8.54 -5.51 -3.87
CA GLU A 34 8.49 -5.62 -5.34
C GLU A 34 8.16 -4.27 -5.99
N THR A 35 7.16 -3.56 -5.47
CA THR A 35 6.74 -2.25 -6.01
C THR A 35 7.81 -1.19 -5.75
N THR A 36 8.39 -1.17 -4.55
CA THR A 36 9.47 -0.25 -4.18
C THR A 36 10.70 -0.45 -5.06
N ASP A 37 11.14 -1.70 -5.23
CA ASP A 37 12.30 -2.05 -6.07
C ASP A 37 12.05 -1.67 -7.54
N LYS A 38 10.83 -1.89 -8.06
CA LYS A 38 10.43 -1.48 -9.40
C LYS A 38 10.50 0.04 -9.57
N ILE A 39 10.01 0.80 -8.60
CA ILE A 39 10.06 2.27 -8.64
C ILE A 39 11.51 2.75 -8.55
N ILE A 40 12.32 2.21 -7.65
CA ILE A 40 13.75 2.56 -7.53
C ILE A 40 14.49 2.25 -8.84
N ALA A 41 14.23 1.13 -9.48
CA ALA A 41 14.82 0.80 -10.77
C ALA A 41 14.47 1.85 -11.84
N ILE A 42 13.22 2.30 -11.90
CA ILE A 42 12.77 3.32 -12.87
C ILE A 42 13.47 4.67 -12.62
N VAL A 43 13.50 5.15 -11.36
CA VAL A 43 14.09 6.48 -11.05
C VAL A 43 15.61 6.47 -11.13
N SER A 44 16.24 5.30 -11.01
CA SER A 44 17.69 5.13 -11.09
C SER A 44 18.21 4.85 -12.49
N ASP A 45 17.32 4.53 -13.45
CA ASP A 45 17.71 4.17 -14.82
C ASP A 45 18.34 5.39 -15.55
N PRO A 46 19.62 5.30 -15.96
CA PRO A 46 20.29 6.36 -16.71
C PRO A 46 19.56 6.72 -18.00
N ALA A 47 18.91 5.76 -18.66
CA ALA A 47 18.17 5.97 -19.91
C ALA A 47 16.90 6.81 -19.73
N LEU A 48 16.38 6.88 -18.49
CA LEU A 48 15.18 7.65 -18.14
C LEU A 48 15.50 8.98 -17.44
N LYS A 49 16.78 9.32 -17.22
CA LYS A 49 17.16 10.54 -16.47
C LYS A 49 17.07 11.83 -17.28
N SER A 50 17.14 11.74 -18.61
CA SER A 50 17.11 12.94 -19.45
C SER A 50 15.77 13.68 -19.37
N PRO A 51 15.75 15.03 -19.54
CA PRO A 51 14.54 15.84 -19.42
C PRO A 51 13.42 15.43 -20.39
N ASP A 52 13.77 15.01 -21.60
CA ASP A 52 12.83 14.53 -22.63
C ASP A 52 12.15 13.21 -22.23
N LYS A 53 12.75 12.43 -21.32
CA LYS A 53 12.20 11.19 -20.76
C LYS A 53 11.32 11.39 -19.52
N LYS A 54 11.18 12.61 -19.04
CA LYS A 54 10.41 12.89 -17.82
C LYS A 54 8.97 12.35 -17.88
N ALA A 55 8.28 12.55 -18.99
CA ALA A 55 6.90 12.06 -19.15
C ALA A 55 6.82 10.53 -19.14
N GLU A 56 7.78 9.86 -19.79
CA GLU A 56 7.89 8.40 -19.81
C GLU A 56 8.18 7.86 -18.41
N ARG A 57 9.14 8.43 -17.70
CA ARG A 57 9.48 8.07 -16.32
C ARG A 57 8.27 8.19 -15.38
N LYS A 58 7.54 9.33 -15.44
CA LYS A 58 6.31 9.54 -14.65
C LYS A 58 5.26 8.49 -14.96
N ARG A 59 5.05 8.17 -16.22
CA ARG A 59 4.10 7.13 -16.65
C ARG A 59 4.47 5.76 -16.10
N LEU A 60 5.74 5.38 -16.12
CA LEU A 60 6.22 4.09 -15.59
C LEU A 60 6.07 4.01 -14.07
N ILE A 61 6.40 5.08 -13.34
CA ILE A 61 6.18 5.16 -11.89
C ILE A 61 4.68 5.02 -11.58
N ARG A 62 3.83 5.76 -12.29
CA ARG A 62 2.38 5.68 -12.12
C ARG A 62 1.87 4.26 -12.34
N GLN A 63 2.32 3.60 -13.38
CA GLN A 63 1.94 2.21 -13.67
C GLN A 63 2.34 1.26 -12.52
N ALA A 64 3.55 1.40 -11.97
CA ALA A 64 4.01 0.59 -10.84
C ALA A 64 3.15 0.82 -9.58
N ILE A 65 2.71 2.06 -9.35
CA ILE A 65 1.81 2.42 -8.26
C ILE A 65 0.41 1.85 -8.50
N ASP A 66 -0.14 2.00 -9.71
CA ASP A 66 -1.48 1.50 -10.07
C ASP A 66 -1.62 -0.01 -9.91
N GLU A 67 -0.54 -0.77 -10.14
CA GLU A 67 -0.51 -2.22 -9.92
C GLU A 67 -0.63 -2.61 -8.44
N ARG A 68 -0.27 -1.72 -7.51
CA ARG A 68 -0.23 -2.00 -6.07
C ARG A 68 -1.33 -1.33 -5.25
N PHE A 69 -1.94 -0.25 -5.77
CA PHE A 69 -2.89 0.55 -5.02
C PHE A 69 -4.33 0.24 -5.37
N ASN A 70 -5.16 0.03 -4.36
CA ASN A 70 -6.61 -0.12 -4.54
C ASN A 70 -7.28 1.25 -4.50
N TRP A 71 -7.27 1.94 -5.64
CA TRP A 71 -7.83 3.30 -5.76
C TRP A 71 -9.30 3.39 -5.40
N GLU A 72 -10.09 2.34 -5.67
CA GLU A 72 -11.50 2.29 -5.30
C GLU A 72 -11.68 2.21 -3.78
N GLU A 73 -10.96 1.29 -3.11
CA GLU A 73 -11.01 1.16 -1.65
C GLU A 73 -10.49 2.41 -0.95
N MET A 74 -9.43 3.05 -1.47
CA MET A 74 -8.91 4.32 -0.98
C MET A 74 -9.98 5.42 -1.09
N SER A 75 -10.59 5.56 -2.27
CA SER A 75 -11.64 6.55 -2.55
C SER A 75 -12.87 6.35 -1.67
N ARG A 76 -13.32 5.10 -1.56
CA ARG A 76 -14.45 4.71 -0.72
C ARG A 76 -14.21 5.07 0.75
N ARG A 77 -13.01 4.80 1.26
CA ARG A 77 -12.64 5.14 2.64
C ARG A 77 -12.49 6.64 2.85
N THR A 78 -11.99 7.36 1.85
CA THR A 78 -11.81 8.82 1.92
C THR A 78 -13.14 9.56 1.89
N LEU A 79 -14.09 9.20 1.02
CA LEU A 79 -15.44 9.78 1.02
C LEU A 79 -16.32 9.27 2.17
N ALA A 80 -16.00 8.12 2.75
CA ALA A 80 -16.71 7.50 3.88
C ALA A 80 -18.23 7.41 3.62
N ARG A 81 -19.06 8.06 4.47
CA ARG A 81 -20.52 8.06 4.32
C ARG A 81 -20.99 8.61 2.99
N HIS A 82 -20.30 9.61 2.43
CA HIS A 82 -20.70 10.26 1.18
C HIS A 82 -20.54 9.35 -0.05
N TRP A 83 -19.74 8.28 0.04
CA TRP A 83 -19.55 7.30 -1.03
C TRP A 83 -20.84 6.59 -1.45
N ARG A 84 -21.70 6.25 -0.48
CA ARG A 84 -22.95 5.52 -0.73
C ARG A 84 -23.99 6.32 -1.50
N GLU A 85 -23.88 7.63 -1.46
CA GLU A 85 -24.80 8.57 -2.13
C GLU A 85 -24.36 8.88 -3.57
N ARG A 86 -23.25 8.31 -4.04
CA ARG A 86 -22.67 8.62 -5.36
C ARG A 86 -23.15 7.60 -6.40
N THR A 87 -23.40 8.12 -7.63
CA THR A 87 -23.60 7.26 -8.80
C THR A 87 -22.31 6.57 -9.19
N GLU A 88 -22.39 5.58 -10.07
CA GLU A 88 -21.18 4.87 -10.53
C GLU A 88 -20.26 5.80 -11.36
N GLU A 89 -20.85 6.74 -12.11
CA GLU A 89 -20.12 7.77 -12.86
C GLU A 89 -19.39 8.73 -11.90
N GLU A 90 -20.06 9.22 -10.86
CA GLU A 90 -19.46 10.06 -9.84
C GLU A 90 -18.32 9.35 -9.08
N LYS A 91 -18.50 8.06 -8.80
CA LYS A 91 -17.44 7.25 -8.18
C LYS A 91 -16.21 7.14 -9.07
N LYS A 92 -16.41 6.82 -10.36
CA LYS A 92 -15.30 6.74 -11.33
C LYS A 92 -14.57 8.07 -11.47
N GLU A 93 -15.30 9.17 -11.60
CA GLU A 93 -14.74 10.51 -11.67
C GLU A 93 -13.92 10.86 -10.43
N PHE A 94 -14.46 10.55 -9.24
CA PHE A 94 -13.75 10.81 -7.99
C PHE A 94 -12.47 9.95 -7.87
N ILE A 95 -12.52 8.67 -8.21
CA ILE A 95 -11.34 7.78 -8.19
C ILE A 95 -10.23 8.35 -9.06
N GLU A 96 -10.57 8.79 -10.28
CA GLU A 96 -9.60 9.36 -11.21
C GLU A 96 -8.99 10.66 -10.67
N LEU A 97 -9.83 11.59 -10.21
CA LEU A 97 -9.38 12.89 -9.68
C LEU A 97 -8.55 12.74 -8.41
N TYR A 98 -8.95 11.84 -7.52
CA TYR A 98 -8.23 11.58 -6.27
C TYR A 98 -6.87 10.92 -6.54
N GLY A 99 -6.81 9.96 -7.47
CA GLY A 99 -5.56 9.37 -7.92
C GLY A 99 -4.60 10.42 -8.49
N LYS A 100 -5.08 11.31 -9.37
CA LYS A 100 -4.30 12.43 -9.94
C LYS A 100 -3.84 13.44 -8.88
N LEU A 101 -4.68 13.72 -7.88
CA LEU A 101 -4.31 14.58 -6.76
C LEU A 101 -3.14 14.00 -5.96
N LEU A 102 -3.21 12.70 -5.63
CA LEU A 102 -2.14 12.02 -4.89
C LEU A 102 -0.86 11.94 -5.73
N GLU A 103 -0.96 11.60 -7.00
CA GLU A 103 0.17 11.63 -7.93
C GLU A 103 0.86 13.00 -7.91
N ARG A 104 0.12 14.06 -8.17
CA ARG A 104 0.65 15.42 -8.17
C ARG A 104 1.33 15.80 -6.85
N THR A 105 0.75 15.36 -5.73
CA THR A 105 1.26 15.72 -4.39
C THR A 105 2.55 14.99 -4.04
N TYR A 106 2.69 13.74 -4.51
CA TYR A 106 3.77 12.87 -4.02
C TYR A 106 4.77 12.44 -5.10
N LEU A 107 4.44 12.53 -6.40
CA LEU A 107 5.29 12.01 -7.46
C LEU A 107 6.66 12.69 -7.50
N ASP A 108 6.72 14.02 -7.32
CA ASP A 108 8.00 14.74 -7.31
C ASP A 108 8.93 14.28 -6.17
N LYS A 109 8.37 13.83 -5.02
CA LYS A 109 9.15 13.23 -3.94
C LYS A 109 9.73 11.87 -4.34
N VAL A 110 8.96 11.08 -5.09
CA VAL A 110 9.41 9.79 -5.63
C VAL A 110 10.47 9.99 -6.72
N GLU A 111 10.28 10.97 -7.61
CA GLU A 111 11.28 11.33 -8.65
C GLU A 111 12.57 11.89 -8.04
N GLY A 112 12.47 12.52 -6.88
CA GLY A 112 13.61 13.08 -6.14
C GLY A 112 14.44 12.03 -5.40
N TYR A 113 14.18 10.73 -5.59
CA TYR A 113 14.98 9.66 -4.98
C TYR A 113 16.47 9.85 -5.27
N SER A 114 17.26 9.84 -4.23
CA SER A 114 18.70 10.11 -4.26
C SER A 114 19.56 9.01 -3.62
N GLY A 115 18.96 7.84 -3.37
CA GLY A 115 19.62 6.70 -2.74
C GLY A 115 19.19 6.47 -1.29
N GLU A 116 17.99 6.89 -0.92
CA GLU A 116 17.37 6.60 0.36
C GLU A 116 17.32 5.08 0.59
N LYS A 117 17.56 4.67 1.85
CA LYS A 117 17.44 3.27 2.22
C LYS A 117 16.02 2.99 2.71
N VAL A 118 15.45 1.89 2.24
CA VAL A 118 14.14 1.40 2.68
C VAL A 118 14.35 0.20 3.58
N ILE A 119 13.97 0.32 4.85
CA ILE A 119 14.13 -0.72 5.88
C ILE A 119 12.73 -1.23 6.22
N TYR A 120 12.49 -2.51 6.00
CA TYR A 120 11.24 -3.18 6.36
C TYR A 120 11.38 -3.69 7.79
N GLU A 121 10.60 -3.09 8.70
CA GLU A 121 10.79 -3.30 10.15
C GLU A 121 9.86 -4.37 10.72
N ASN A 122 8.59 -4.36 10.31
CA ASN A 122 7.58 -5.25 10.87
C ASN A 122 6.43 -5.49 9.88
N GLU A 123 5.80 -6.65 10.02
CA GLU A 123 4.58 -7.01 9.31
C GLU A 123 3.57 -7.60 10.30
N GLN A 124 2.33 -7.19 10.16
CA GLN A 124 1.20 -7.77 10.87
C GLN A 124 0.12 -8.14 9.86
N VAL A 125 -0.40 -9.35 9.95
CA VAL A 125 -1.50 -9.83 9.12
C VAL A 125 -2.64 -10.29 10.03
N ASP A 126 -3.81 -9.74 9.80
CA ASP A 126 -5.06 -10.17 10.44
C ASP A 126 -6.11 -10.42 9.35
N ASN A 127 -6.42 -11.70 9.12
CA ASN A 127 -7.35 -12.15 8.09
C ASN A 127 -6.99 -11.59 6.69
N ASN A 128 -7.81 -10.67 6.17
CA ASN A 128 -7.65 -10.03 4.87
C ASN A 128 -7.00 -8.64 4.96
N TYR A 129 -6.43 -8.28 6.10
CA TYR A 129 -5.76 -7.00 6.30
C TYR A 129 -4.30 -7.21 6.69
N GLY A 130 -3.42 -6.43 6.10
CA GLY A 130 -1.99 -6.43 6.38
C GLY A 130 -1.51 -5.02 6.71
N VAL A 131 -0.54 -4.94 7.59
CA VAL A 131 0.19 -3.71 7.92
C VAL A 131 1.66 -3.99 7.76
N VAL A 132 2.34 -3.17 6.96
CA VAL A 132 3.79 -3.23 6.77
C VAL A 132 4.39 -1.93 7.26
N GLN A 133 5.27 -2.03 8.25
CA GLN A 133 6.01 -0.90 8.77
C GLN A 133 7.38 -0.80 8.10
N VAL A 134 7.64 0.38 7.57
CA VAL A 134 8.83 0.67 6.79
C VAL A 134 9.46 1.96 7.33
N LYS A 135 10.77 2.01 7.36
CA LYS A 135 11.54 3.21 7.64
C LYS A 135 12.31 3.63 6.39
N ILE A 136 12.09 4.84 5.92
CA ILE A 136 12.86 5.43 4.84
C ILE A 136 13.96 6.28 5.49
N VAL A 137 15.22 5.98 5.18
CA VAL A 137 16.40 6.69 5.74
C VAL A 137 17.03 7.51 4.63
N THR A 138 16.98 8.83 4.78
CA THR A 138 17.57 9.78 3.83
C THR A 138 19.10 9.77 3.89
N GLN A 139 19.76 10.40 2.91
CA GLN A 139 21.22 10.57 2.93
C GLN A 139 21.68 11.40 4.15
N GLN A 140 20.83 12.31 4.66
CA GLN A 140 21.09 13.11 5.87
C GLN A 140 20.80 12.34 7.17
N GLN A 141 20.56 11.03 7.09
CA GLN A 141 20.22 10.16 8.21
C GLN A 141 18.89 10.53 8.91
N THR A 142 18.01 11.24 8.22
CA THR A 142 16.64 11.47 8.70
C THR A 142 15.82 10.21 8.47
N GLU A 143 15.19 9.73 9.52
CA GLU A 143 14.31 8.57 9.50
C GLU A 143 12.85 9.02 9.29
N ILE A 144 12.19 8.50 8.28
CA ILE A 144 10.79 8.76 7.94
C ILE A 144 10.00 7.47 8.15
N PRO A 145 9.33 7.30 9.31
CA PRO A 145 8.50 6.14 9.55
C PRO A 145 7.29 6.17 8.61
N THR A 146 7.08 5.05 7.92
CA THR A 146 6.01 4.88 6.93
C THR A 146 5.29 3.57 7.20
N GLU A 147 3.98 3.58 7.20
CA GLU A 147 3.14 2.41 7.38
C GLU A 147 2.23 2.23 6.17
N TYR A 148 2.32 1.07 5.52
CA TYR A 148 1.41 0.67 4.46
C TYR A 148 0.31 -0.22 5.04
N ARG A 149 -0.95 0.10 4.73
CA ARG A 149 -2.10 -0.72 5.06
C ARG A 149 -2.64 -1.36 3.81
N LEU A 150 -2.68 -2.68 3.82
CA LEU A 150 -3.06 -3.49 2.68
C LEU A 150 -4.33 -4.29 2.98
N LYS A 151 -5.06 -4.58 1.90
CA LYS A 151 -6.20 -5.48 1.90
C LYS A 151 -5.97 -6.57 0.89
N ARG A 152 -6.23 -7.81 1.27
CA ARG A 152 -6.15 -8.95 0.38
C ARG A 152 -7.27 -8.90 -0.64
N GLN A 153 -6.92 -9.12 -1.91
CA GLN A 153 -7.85 -9.21 -3.02
C GLN A 153 -7.45 -10.42 -3.89
N GLY A 154 -8.20 -11.51 -3.78
CA GLY A 154 -7.77 -12.79 -4.33
C GLY A 154 -6.48 -13.27 -3.66
N GLU A 155 -5.45 -13.51 -4.46
CA GLU A 155 -4.13 -13.93 -3.98
C GLU A 155 -3.15 -12.77 -3.81
N ASP A 156 -3.56 -11.53 -4.10
CA ASP A 156 -2.71 -10.35 -4.03
C ASP A 156 -3.07 -9.44 -2.84
N TRP A 157 -2.13 -8.56 -2.49
CA TRP A 157 -2.26 -7.56 -1.45
C TRP A 157 -2.18 -6.16 -2.05
N LEU A 158 -3.25 -5.39 -1.92
CA LEU A 158 -3.34 -4.04 -2.44
C LEU A 158 -3.37 -3.00 -1.33
N VAL A 159 -2.60 -1.94 -1.50
CA VAL A 159 -2.54 -0.82 -0.56
C VAL A 159 -3.84 -0.02 -0.61
N TYR A 160 -4.42 0.23 0.54
CA TYR A 160 -5.58 1.11 0.69
C TYR A 160 -5.33 2.34 1.56
N ASP A 161 -4.22 2.42 2.27
CA ASP A 161 -3.79 3.60 3.02
C ASP A 161 -2.28 3.61 3.22
N ILE A 162 -1.70 4.79 3.30
CA ILE A 162 -0.32 4.99 3.73
C ILE A 162 -0.34 6.03 4.85
N SER A 163 0.40 5.73 5.91
CA SER A 163 0.69 6.68 6.97
C SER A 163 2.16 7.08 6.88
N ILE A 164 2.44 8.37 6.79
CA ILE A 164 3.80 8.92 6.75
C ILE A 164 3.96 9.78 8.01
N GLU A 165 4.98 9.49 8.83
CA GLU A 165 5.20 10.17 10.11
C GLU A 165 3.94 10.18 11.00
N GLY A 166 3.19 9.07 10.98
CA GLY A 166 1.94 8.92 11.75
C GLY A 166 0.70 9.56 11.12
N VAL A 167 0.82 10.26 9.99
CA VAL A 167 -0.30 10.90 9.32
C VAL A 167 -0.85 10.01 8.20
N SER A 168 -2.04 9.42 8.39
CA SER A 168 -2.75 8.64 7.38
C SER A 168 -3.26 9.54 6.26
N LEU A 169 -2.96 9.19 5.00
CA LEU A 169 -3.47 9.89 3.83
C LEU A 169 -4.99 9.85 3.76
N ILE A 170 -5.58 8.68 3.98
CA ILE A 170 -7.03 8.52 3.97
C ILE A 170 -7.71 9.40 5.02
N ASN A 171 -7.23 9.41 6.25
CA ASN A 171 -7.83 10.20 7.32
C ASN A 171 -7.66 11.71 7.08
N ASN A 172 -6.50 12.13 6.58
CA ASN A 172 -6.21 13.51 6.25
C ASN A 172 -7.18 14.03 5.18
N TYR A 173 -7.26 13.35 4.03
CA TYR A 173 -8.16 13.75 2.95
C TYR A 173 -9.64 13.58 3.32
N ARG A 174 -10.00 12.55 4.09
CA ARG A 174 -11.37 12.38 4.60
C ARG A 174 -11.83 13.60 5.38
N SER A 175 -10.99 14.11 6.27
CA SER A 175 -11.33 15.29 7.08
C SER A 175 -11.52 16.52 6.21
N GLN A 176 -10.63 16.76 5.25
CA GLN A 176 -10.69 17.87 4.33
C GLN A 176 -11.94 17.80 3.42
N PHE A 177 -12.17 16.66 2.78
CA PHE A 177 -13.27 16.47 1.83
C PHE A 177 -14.62 16.51 2.53
N ASN A 178 -14.74 15.86 3.71
CA ASN A 178 -15.96 15.96 4.51
C ASN A 178 -16.27 17.43 4.91
N SER A 179 -15.25 18.21 5.26
CA SER A 179 -15.43 19.64 5.57
C SER A 179 -15.96 20.42 4.37
N ILE A 180 -15.42 20.17 3.16
CA ILE A 180 -15.89 20.84 1.93
C ILE A 180 -17.35 20.43 1.63
N ILE A 181 -17.65 19.14 1.67
CA ILE A 181 -19.00 18.63 1.36
C ILE A 181 -20.04 19.20 2.34
N LEU A 182 -19.72 19.26 3.63
CA LEU A 182 -20.63 19.76 4.65
C LEU A 182 -20.85 21.28 4.59
N ARG A 183 -19.81 22.04 4.21
CA ARG A 183 -19.91 23.52 4.12
C ARG A 183 -20.50 23.99 2.79
N SER A 184 -20.41 23.17 1.75
CA SER A 184 -20.83 23.49 0.40
C SER A 184 -21.59 22.33 -0.23
N SER A 185 -20.89 21.46 -0.99
CA SER A 185 -21.48 20.30 -1.66
C SER A 185 -20.41 19.33 -2.17
N TYR A 186 -20.83 18.13 -2.59
CA TYR A 186 -19.99 17.22 -3.34
C TYR A 186 -19.53 17.82 -4.69
N GLY A 187 -20.43 18.54 -5.40
CA GLY A 187 -20.08 19.21 -6.65
C GLY A 187 -18.96 20.22 -6.48
N GLU A 188 -18.94 20.98 -5.37
CA GLU A 188 -17.86 21.93 -5.05
C GLU A 188 -16.54 21.17 -4.76
N LEU A 189 -16.59 20.02 -4.10
CA LEU A 189 -15.40 19.16 -3.94
C LEU A 189 -14.82 18.74 -5.29
N ILE A 190 -15.66 18.25 -6.21
CA ILE A 190 -15.22 17.83 -7.54
C ILE A 190 -14.61 19.00 -8.32
N LYS A 191 -15.25 20.17 -8.26
CA LYS A 191 -14.72 21.39 -8.89
C LYS A 191 -13.31 21.72 -8.37
N LYS A 192 -13.13 21.75 -7.05
CA LYS A 192 -11.82 22.00 -6.43
C LYS A 192 -10.77 20.97 -6.78
N LEU A 193 -11.15 19.70 -6.88
CA LEU A 193 -10.25 18.64 -7.32
C LEU A 193 -9.81 18.84 -8.77
N LYS A 194 -10.73 19.19 -9.68
CA LYS A 194 -10.42 19.51 -11.08
C LYS A 194 -9.47 20.68 -11.20
N GLU A 195 -9.75 21.77 -10.48
CA GLU A 195 -8.88 22.95 -10.42
C GLU A 195 -7.47 22.55 -9.94
N LYS A 196 -7.40 21.80 -8.81
CA LYS A 196 -6.13 21.40 -8.22
C LYS A 196 -5.31 20.46 -9.11
N VAL A 197 -5.95 19.60 -9.87
CA VAL A 197 -5.30 18.69 -10.83
C VAL A 197 -4.85 19.42 -12.10
N ALA A 198 -5.56 20.48 -12.51
CA ALA A 198 -5.25 21.27 -13.71
C ALA A 198 -4.15 22.33 -13.49
N GLU A 199 -3.88 22.75 -12.25
CA GLU A 199 -2.78 23.66 -11.94
C GLU A 199 -1.45 23.06 -12.40
N ASN A 200 -0.69 23.70 -13.25
CA ASN A 200 0.64 23.27 -13.76
C ASN A 200 1.75 23.55 -12.74
#